data_3195847f72b32f258848ecfa01e3319f
#
_entry.id   3195847f72b32f258848ecfa01e3319f
#
_cell.length_a   1.000
_cell.length_b   1.000
_cell.length_c   1.000
_cell.angle_alpha   90.00
_cell.angle_beta   90.00
_cell.angle_gamma   90.00
#
_symmetry.space_group_name_H-M   'P 1'
#
loop_
_entity.id
_entity.type
_entity.pdbx_description
1 polymer ?
#
loop_
_entity_poly.entity_id
_entity_poly.type
_entity_poly.pdbx_seq_one_letter_code
_entity_poly.pdbx_strand_id
1 'polypeptide(L)'
;MRQKLEKWWKRIIAVGLVISLLSVGFVIYPKQQKIVLTFGMFAGNKWDVPDDNCYQMIDQVIKEFEKEYPNVTIKYESGVMKDDYSEWLSQKALKGDLPDVFMVLPEDFSTFSSVGMLKNLDSYTKIDKAFKKSNYYEGSYDAGTYKGTQYALPYESVPTLMLVNKTLLKKEHIKMPGNHWTWDDFYKICQKVTKDTDGDGRLDQFGVYNYKWNDATTPGSLISAPWLDC
;
A
#
# COMPACT_ATOMS: atom_id res chain seq x y z
N MET A 1 37.60 -36.76 -58.90
CA MET A 1 36.57 -35.72 -59.05
C MET A 1 35.38 -35.93 -58.12
N ARG A 2 34.82 -37.13 -57.99
CA ARG A 2 33.66 -37.46 -57.07
C ARG A 2 33.88 -37.09 -55.60
N GLN A 3 35.01 -37.37 -54.97
CA GLN A 3 35.27 -37.08 -53.56
C GLN A 3 35.31 -35.57 -53.21
N LYS A 4 35.72 -34.70 -54.16
CA LYS A 4 35.70 -33.25 -53.95
C LYS A 4 34.28 -32.71 -54.03
N LEU A 5 33.41 -33.27 -54.87
CA LEU A 5 32.00 -32.90 -54.95
C LEU A 5 31.25 -33.28 -53.65
N GLU A 6 31.48 -34.48 -53.10
CA GLU A 6 30.85 -34.91 -51.84
C GLU A 6 31.21 -34.03 -50.66
N LYS A 7 32.48 -33.62 -50.54
CA LYS A 7 32.93 -32.70 -49.50
C LYS A 7 32.28 -31.32 -49.65
N TRP A 8 32.06 -30.87 -50.90
CA TRP A 8 31.44 -29.57 -51.16
C TRP A 8 29.95 -29.58 -50.84
N TRP A 9 29.23 -30.63 -51.19
CA TRP A 9 27.81 -30.82 -50.84
C TRP A 9 27.59 -30.90 -49.34
N LYS A 10 28.42 -31.62 -48.60
CA LYS A 10 28.33 -31.67 -47.12
C LYS A 10 28.53 -30.31 -46.48
N ARG A 11 29.41 -29.47 -47.06
CA ARG A 11 29.59 -28.09 -46.55
C ARG A 11 28.39 -27.21 -46.86
N ILE A 12 27.77 -27.31 -48.02
CA ILE A 12 26.56 -26.56 -48.38
C ILE A 12 25.40 -26.96 -47.45
N ILE A 13 25.20 -28.23 -47.20
CA ILE A 13 24.17 -28.74 -46.32
C ILE A 13 24.42 -28.24 -44.87
N ALA A 14 25.66 -28.28 -44.40
CA ALA A 14 26.01 -27.77 -43.07
C ALA A 14 25.73 -26.26 -42.93
N VAL A 15 26.09 -25.45 -43.92
CA VAL A 15 25.84 -24.01 -43.96
C VAL A 15 24.33 -23.74 -44.03
N GLY A 16 23.59 -24.49 -44.86
CA GLY A 16 22.13 -24.39 -44.95
C GLY A 16 21.43 -24.72 -43.60
N LEU A 17 21.90 -25.75 -42.88
CA LEU A 17 21.40 -26.10 -41.56
C LEU A 17 21.68 -25.00 -40.52
N VAL A 18 22.91 -24.41 -40.53
CA VAL A 18 23.24 -23.31 -39.64
C VAL A 18 22.40 -22.06 -39.92
N ILE A 19 22.16 -21.73 -41.20
CA ILE A 19 21.31 -20.60 -41.56
C ILE A 19 19.86 -20.87 -41.16
N SER A 20 19.37 -22.09 -41.33
CA SER A 20 18.03 -22.52 -40.91
C SER A 20 17.87 -22.46 -39.39
N LEU A 21 18.85 -22.90 -38.63
CA LEU A 21 18.84 -22.79 -37.16
C LEU A 21 18.89 -21.34 -36.68
N LEU A 22 19.67 -20.48 -37.36
CA LEU A 22 19.69 -19.04 -37.03
C LEU A 22 18.38 -18.34 -37.41
N SER A 23 17.75 -18.70 -38.49
CA SER A 23 16.45 -18.14 -38.89
C SER A 23 15.31 -18.60 -37.99
N VAL A 24 15.34 -19.84 -37.50
CA VAL A 24 14.39 -20.35 -36.50
C VAL A 24 14.58 -19.65 -35.15
N GLY A 25 15.85 -19.39 -34.75
CA GLY A 25 16.13 -18.58 -33.55
C GLY A 25 15.60 -17.16 -33.64
N PHE A 26 15.61 -16.54 -34.82
CA PHE A 26 15.07 -15.19 -35.05
C PHE A 26 13.53 -15.14 -35.05
N VAL A 27 12.86 -16.24 -35.40
CA VAL A 27 11.38 -16.33 -35.42
C VAL A 27 10.82 -16.71 -34.02
N ILE A 28 11.60 -17.43 -33.21
CA ILE A 28 11.12 -17.93 -31.91
C ILE A 28 11.32 -16.91 -30.78
N TYR A 29 12.15 -15.87 -30.96
CA TYR A 29 12.21 -14.75 -30.02
C TYR A 29 11.29 -13.62 -30.52
N PRO A 30 10.01 -13.59 -30.11
CA PRO A 30 9.19 -12.43 -30.38
C PRO A 30 9.86 -11.25 -29.69
N LYS A 31 10.18 -10.22 -30.46
CA LYS A 31 10.66 -8.94 -29.94
C LYS A 31 9.64 -8.53 -28.88
N GLN A 32 10.02 -8.63 -27.60
CA GLN A 32 9.11 -8.25 -26.52
C GLN A 32 8.65 -6.81 -26.78
N GLN A 33 7.35 -6.64 -26.97
CA GLN A 33 6.79 -5.32 -27.19
C GLN A 33 7.10 -4.46 -25.98
N LYS A 34 7.57 -3.24 -26.21
CA LYS A 34 7.73 -2.27 -25.13
C LYS A 34 6.35 -1.90 -24.60
N ILE A 35 6.15 -2.08 -23.32
CA ILE A 35 4.94 -1.75 -22.60
C ILE A 35 5.27 -0.52 -21.74
N VAL A 36 4.41 0.47 -21.80
CA VAL A 36 4.49 1.64 -20.90
C VAL A 36 3.25 1.59 -20.02
N LEU A 37 3.47 1.53 -18.72
CA LEU A 37 2.41 1.61 -17.72
C LEU A 37 2.48 2.98 -17.04
N THR A 38 1.32 3.56 -16.79
CA THR A 38 1.16 4.80 -16.03
C THR A 38 0.85 4.49 -14.58
N PHE A 39 1.54 5.19 -13.66
CA PHE A 39 1.34 5.04 -12.23
C PHE A 39 0.93 6.38 -11.62
N GLY A 40 -0.28 6.44 -11.06
CA GLY A 40 -0.84 7.63 -10.43
C GLY A 40 -0.65 7.65 -8.92
N MET A 41 -0.08 8.74 -8.39
CA MET A 41 0.00 8.97 -6.95
C MET A 41 -0.04 10.47 -6.63
N PHE A 42 -0.40 10.80 -5.39
CA PHE A 42 -0.35 12.16 -4.87
C PHE A 42 1.08 12.57 -4.48
N ALA A 43 1.33 13.87 -4.50
CA ALA A 43 2.52 14.48 -3.96
C ALA A 43 2.35 14.80 -2.47
N GLY A 44 3.45 14.81 -1.73
CA GLY A 44 3.45 15.11 -0.31
C GLY A 44 3.04 13.92 0.56
N ASN A 45 3.07 14.12 1.87
CA ASN A 45 2.67 13.14 2.86
C ASN A 45 1.32 13.51 3.49
N LYS A 46 0.87 12.70 4.45
CA LYS A 46 -0.38 12.92 5.20
C LYS A 46 -0.44 14.27 5.92
N TRP A 47 0.69 14.96 6.08
CA TRP A 47 0.83 16.23 6.79
C TRP A 47 1.05 17.42 5.85
N ASP A 48 0.82 17.25 4.53
CA ASP A 48 1.08 18.26 3.49
C ASP A 48 2.52 18.81 3.48
N VAL A 49 3.45 18.04 4.05
CA VAL A 49 4.86 18.36 3.95
C VAL A 49 5.39 17.70 2.68
N PRO A 50 5.92 18.44 1.72
CA PRO A 50 6.63 17.87 0.60
C PRO A 50 7.78 17.02 1.15
N ASP A 51 7.63 15.71 1.11
CA ASP A 51 8.66 14.79 1.56
C ASP A 51 9.19 14.04 0.35
N ASP A 52 10.41 14.34 -0.04
CA ASP A 52 11.12 13.66 -1.12
C ASP A 52 11.29 12.17 -0.83
N ASN A 53 11.17 11.75 0.44
CA ASN A 53 11.39 10.36 0.83
C ASN A 53 10.30 9.40 0.37
N CYS A 54 9.04 9.84 0.24
CA CYS A 54 7.97 8.96 -0.25
C CYS A 54 8.20 8.55 -1.71
N TYR A 55 8.78 9.43 -2.52
CA TYR A 55 9.14 9.10 -3.91
C TYR A 55 10.33 8.15 -3.99
N GLN A 56 11.32 8.27 -3.11
CA GLN A 56 12.50 7.39 -3.12
C GLN A 56 12.13 5.91 -2.98
N MET A 57 11.17 5.58 -2.11
CA MET A 57 10.70 4.21 -1.95
C MET A 57 10.03 3.70 -3.24
N ILE A 58 9.15 4.50 -3.82
CA ILE A 58 8.44 4.12 -5.05
C ILE A 58 9.41 4.04 -6.23
N ASP A 59 10.34 4.99 -6.37
CA ASP A 59 11.38 4.96 -7.40
C ASP A 59 12.23 3.69 -7.31
N GLN A 60 12.56 3.25 -6.09
CA GLN A 60 13.29 2.00 -5.90
C GLN A 60 12.46 0.79 -6.32
N VAL A 61 11.19 0.73 -5.94
CA VAL A 61 10.26 -0.34 -6.34
C VAL A 61 10.12 -0.39 -7.86
N ILE A 62 9.93 0.75 -8.51
CA ILE A 62 9.84 0.84 -9.98
C ILE A 62 11.13 0.34 -10.62
N LYS A 63 12.27 0.78 -10.14
CA LYS A 63 13.58 0.37 -10.66
C LYS A 63 13.80 -1.15 -10.57
N GLU A 64 13.42 -1.77 -9.45
CA GLU A 64 13.54 -3.22 -9.31
C GLU A 64 12.53 -3.95 -10.21
N PHE A 65 11.31 -3.42 -10.37
CA PHE A 65 10.31 -3.98 -11.27
C PHE A 65 10.75 -3.92 -12.73
N GLU A 66 11.27 -2.77 -13.21
CA GLU A 66 11.77 -2.62 -14.58
C GLU A 66 13.01 -3.49 -14.86
N LYS A 67 13.79 -3.78 -13.82
CA LYS A 67 14.91 -4.70 -13.92
C LYS A 67 14.44 -6.16 -14.09
N GLU A 68 13.37 -6.55 -13.41
CA GLU A 68 12.76 -7.86 -13.55
C GLU A 68 12.00 -7.99 -14.89
N TYR A 69 11.37 -6.90 -15.34
CA TYR A 69 10.60 -6.82 -16.59
C TYR A 69 11.17 -5.77 -17.57
N PRO A 70 12.29 -6.05 -18.26
CA PRO A 70 13.01 -5.05 -19.06
C PRO A 70 12.25 -4.47 -20.25
N ASN A 71 11.14 -5.10 -20.65
CA ASN A 71 10.25 -4.61 -21.69
C ASN A 71 9.15 -3.68 -21.16
N VAL A 72 9.04 -3.49 -19.86
CA VAL A 72 8.07 -2.62 -19.21
C VAL A 72 8.77 -1.36 -18.74
N THR A 73 8.14 -0.20 -18.93
CA THR A 73 8.57 1.08 -18.38
C THR A 73 7.38 1.67 -17.62
N ILE A 74 7.61 2.14 -16.40
CA ILE A 74 6.60 2.79 -15.57
C ILE A 74 6.78 4.30 -15.63
N LYS A 75 5.72 5.01 -16.01
CA LYS A 75 5.66 6.47 -16.00
C LYS A 75 4.81 6.96 -14.85
N TYR A 76 5.35 7.86 -14.07
CA TYR A 76 4.62 8.56 -13.03
C TYR A 76 3.64 9.59 -13.60
N GLU A 77 2.45 9.59 -13.03
CA GLU A 77 1.56 10.75 -13.04
C GLU A 77 1.43 11.24 -11.59
N SER A 78 2.08 12.33 -11.27
CA SER A 78 2.10 12.94 -9.92
C SER A 78 2.10 14.46 -10.02
N GLY A 79 2.21 15.14 -8.88
CA GLY A 79 2.22 16.61 -8.79
C GLY A 79 0.90 17.17 -8.27
N VAL A 80 -0.07 16.30 -7.96
CA VAL A 80 -1.33 16.66 -7.31
C VAL A 80 -1.17 16.45 -5.81
N MET A 81 -1.53 17.44 -5.01
CA MET A 81 -1.50 17.31 -3.55
C MET A 81 -2.54 16.27 -3.10
N LYS A 82 -2.32 15.70 -1.93
CA LYS A 82 -3.19 14.65 -1.40
C LYS A 82 -4.65 15.10 -1.28
N ASP A 83 -4.88 16.34 -0.86
CA ASP A 83 -6.22 16.90 -0.67
C ASP A 83 -7.00 17.04 -1.99
N ASP A 84 -6.31 17.24 -3.11
CA ASP A 84 -6.91 17.37 -4.43
C ASP A 84 -6.94 16.03 -5.20
N TYR A 85 -6.36 14.97 -4.63
CA TYR A 85 -6.10 13.73 -5.35
C TYR A 85 -7.38 12.95 -5.69
N SER A 86 -8.37 12.92 -4.80
CA SER A 86 -9.68 12.30 -5.04
C SER A 86 -10.40 12.96 -6.21
N GLU A 87 -10.38 14.30 -6.27
CA GLU A 87 -10.98 15.04 -7.38
C GLU A 87 -10.24 14.77 -8.68
N TRP A 88 -8.91 14.79 -8.65
CA TRP A 88 -8.08 14.49 -9.81
C TRP A 88 -8.35 13.10 -10.40
N LEU A 89 -8.42 12.05 -9.55
CA LEU A 89 -8.77 10.69 -9.99
C LEU A 89 -10.18 10.63 -10.59
N SER A 90 -11.13 11.31 -9.96
CA SER A 90 -12.51 11.38 -10.46
C SER A 90 -12.60 12.04 -11.83
N GLN A 91 -11.86 13.14 -12.02
CA GLN A 91 -11.77 13.81 -13.33
C GLN A 91 -11.11 12.93 -14.40
N LYS A 92 -10.04 12.20 -14.03
CA LYS A 92 -9.39 11.22 -14.91
C LYS A 92 -10.36 10.10 -15.31
N ALA A 93 -11.14 9.58 -14.37
CA ALA A 93 -12.15 8.56 -14.63
C ALA A 93 -13.23 9.04 -15.61
N LEU A 94 -13.75 10.26 -15.42
CA LEU A 94 -14.75 10.83 -16.32
C LEU A 94 -14.23 11.05 -17.73
N LYS A 95 -12.93 11.30 -17.88
CA LYS A 95 -12.27 11.45 -19.18
C LYS A 95 -11.86 10.11 -19.81
N GLY A 96 -11.98 8.99 -19.09
CA GLY A 96 -11.47 7.68 -19.53
C GLY A 96 -9.94 7.61 -19.58
N ASP A 97 -9.25 8.40 -18.77
CA ASP A 97 -7.79 8.59 -18.77
C ASP A 97 -7.19 8.28 -17.39
N LEU A 98 -7.73 7.23 -16.74
CA LEU A 98 -7.16 6.75 -15.48
C LEU A 98 -5.77 6.15 -15.72
N PRO A 99 -4.81 6.35 -14.78
CA PRO A 99 -3.57 5.59 -14.80
C PRO A 99 -3.83 4.07 -14.75
N ASP A 100 -2.91 3.27 -15.32
CA ASP A 100 -3.02 1.82 -15.31
C ASP A 100 -2.98 1.24 -13.90
N VAL A 101 -2.16 1.84 -13.03
CA VAL A 101 -2.07 1.57 -11.60
C VAL A 101 -2.08 2.89 -10.84
N PHE A 102 -2.80 2.98 -9.76
CA PHE A 102 -2.85 4.21 -8.96
C PHE A 102 -3.13 3.94 -7.49
N MET A 103 -2.71 4.88 -6.65
CA MET A 103 -3.03 4.88 -5.24
C MET A 103 -4.51 5.21 -5.04
N VAL A 104 -5.16 4.61 -4.05
CA VAL A 104 -6.54 4.91 -3.67
C VAL A 104 -6.55 5.33 -2.22
N LEU A 105 -7.15 6.48 -1.93
CA LEU A 105 -7.33 6.93 -0.56
C LEU A 105 -8.42 6.10 0.14
N PRO A 106 -8.30 5.82 1.43
CA PRO A 106 -9.28 5.03 2.16
C PRO A 106 -10.72 5.54 2.05
N GLU A 107 -10.90 6.86 2.05
CA GLU A 107 -12.18 7.55 1.93
C GLU A 107 -12.86 7.32 0.57
N ASP A 108 -12.10 7.13 -0.49
CA ASP A 108 -12.60 6.93 -1.86
C ASP A 108 -12.83 5.46 -2.21
N PHE A 109 -12.18 4.54 -1.48
CA PHE A 109 -12.12 3.13 -1.84
C PHE A 109 -13.50 2.49 -2.09
N SER A 110 -14.45 2.71 -1.17
CA SER A 110 -15.80 2.14 -1.28
C SER A 110 -16.56 2.71 -2.49
N THR A 111 -16.43 4.01 -2.74
CA THR A 111 -17.06 4.69 -3.87
C THR A 111 -16.49 4.16 -5.18
N PHE A 112 -15.17 4.17 -5.34
CA PHE A 112 -14.51 3.74 -6.58
C PHE A 112 -14.73 2.26 -6.87
N SER A 113 -14.76 1.40 -5.84
CA SER A 113 -15.12 0.00 -5.99
C SER A 113 -16.57 -0.17 -6.46
N SER A 114 -17.52 0.61 -5.91
CA SER A 114 -18.95 0.48 -6.19
C SER A 114 -19.33 0.89 -7.62
N VAL A 115 -18.61 1.89 -8.17
CA VAL A 115 -18.86 2.41 -9.54
C VAL A 115 -18.00 1.70 -10.61
N GLY A 116 -17.21 0.71 -10.21
CA GLY A 116 -16.41 -0.10 -11.15
C GLY A 116 -15.15 0.58 -11.67
N MET A 117 -14.63 1.60 -10.99
CA MET A 117 -13.34 2.21 -11.32
C MET A 117 -12.15 1.29 -11.00
N LEU A 118 -12.31 0.40 -10.02
CA LEU A 118 -11.27 -0.51 -9.59
C LEU A 118 -11.49 -1.91 -10.16
N LYS A 119 -10.41 -2.57 -10.50
CA LYS A 119 -10.43 -3.91 -11.07
C LYS A 119 -10.45 -4.97 -9.97
N ASN A 120 -11.26 -6.02 -10.16
CA ASN A 120 -11.23 -7.21 -9.31
C ASN A 120 -9.86 -7.90 -9.39
N LEU A 121 -9.17 -8.02 -8.26
CA LEU A 121 -7.83 -8.60 -8.16
C LEU A 121 -7.83 -10.09 -7.79
N ASP A 122 -8.96 -10.70 -7.41
CA ASP A 122 -9.01 -12.09 -6.93
C ASP A 122 -8.45 -13.09 -7.93
N SER A 123 -8.70 -12.88 -9.23
CA SER A 123 -8.18 -13.79 -10.26
C SER A 123 -6.67 -13.66 -10.41
N TYR A 124 -6.12 -12.46 -10.27
CA TYR A 124 -4.69 -12.20 -10.38
C TYR A 124 -3.93 -12.75 -9.19
N THR A 125 -4.41 -12.50 -7.97
CA THR A 125 -3.79 -13.01 -6.73
C THR A 125 -3.81 -14.55 -6.64
N LYS A 126 -4.79 -15.21 -7.30
CA LYS A 126 -4.84 -16.68 -7.38
C LYS A 126 -3.86 -17.28 -8.38
N ILE A 127 -3.59 -16.57 -9.48
CA ILE A 127 -2.69 -17.05 -10.53
C ILE A 127 -1.23 -16.77 -10.19
N ASP A 128 -0.95 -15.66 -9.54
CA ASP A 128 0.39 -15.26 -9.15
C ASP A 128 0.90 -16.14 -8.01
N LYS A 129 1.84 -17.03 -8.32
CA LYS A 129 2.47 -17.94 -7.35
C LYS A 129 3.37 -17.22 -6.34
N ALA A 130 3.85 -16.01 -6.66
CA ALA A 130 4.66 -15.20 -5.77
C ALA A 130 3.81 -14.46 -4.74
N PHE A 131 2.54 -14.22 -5.03
CA PHE A 131 1.62 -13.55 -4.13
C PHE A 131 1.33 -14.43 -2.89
N LYS A 132 1.49 -13.82 -1.71
CA LYS A 132 1.16 -14.47 -0.43
C LYS A 132 0.37 -13.50 0.44
N LYS A 133 -0.91 -13.80 0.68
CA LYS A 133 -1.75 -13.00 1.60
C LYS A 133 -1.11 -12.87 2.99
N SER A 134 -0.35 -13.88 3.44
CA SER A 134 0.35 -13.88 4.72
C SER A 134 1.45 -12.81 4.85
N ASN A 135 1.85 -12.16 3.76
CA ASN A 135 2.81 -11.05 3.81
C ASN A 135 2.14 -9.72 4.22
N TYR A 136 0.82 -9.69 4.34
CA TYR A 136 0.04 -8.52 4.71
C TYR A 136 -0.53 -8.67 6.12
N TYR A 137 -0.64 -7.59 6.86
CA TYR A 137 -1.48 -7.56 8.06
C TYR A 137 -2.94 -7.77 7.65
N GLU A 138 -3.66 -8.65 8.35
CA GLU A 138 -5.02 -9.04 8.00
C GLU A 138 -5.95 -7.83 7.85
N GLY A 139 -5.99 -6.93 8.85
CA GLY A 139 -6.83 -5.74 8.80
C GLY A 139 -6.49 -4.80 7.64
N SER A 140 -5.19 -4.66 7.27
CA SER A 140 -4.79 -3.84 6.13
C SER A 140 -5.18 -4.49 4.80
N TYR A 141 -5.04 -5.80 4.69
CA TYR A 141 -5.48 -6.54 3.50
C TYR A 141 -6.99 -6.44 3.31
N ASP A 142 -7.75 -6.65 4.38
CA ASP A 142 -9.22 -6.62 4.35
C ASP A 142 -9.77 -5.23 4.07
N ALA A 143 -9.04 -4.15 4.41
CA ALA A 143 -9.39 -2.78 4.02
C ALA A 143 -9.46 -2.57 2.49
N GLY A 144 -8.75 -3.39 1.71
CA GLY A 144 -8.83 -3.40 0.24
C GLY A 144 -9.94 -4.29 -0.33
N THR A 145 -10.86 -4.79 0.53
CA THR A 145 -11.96 -5.68 0.13
C THR A 145 -13.29 -4.93 0.14
N TYR A 146 -14.04 -5.02 -0.93
CA TYR A 146 -15.40 -4.48 -1.04
C TYR A 146 -16.38 -5.58 -1.42
N LYS A 147 -17.42 -5.80 -0.60
CA LYS A 147 -18.44 -6.87 -0.78
C LYS A 147 -17.83 -8.25 -1.07
N GLY A 148 -16.75 -8.60 -0.35
CA GLY A 148 -16.11 -9.89 -0.46
C GLY A 148 -15.15 -10.06 -1.64
N THR A 149 -14.88 -9.00 -2.39
CA THR A 149 -13.96 -8.98 -3.54
C THR A 149 -12.79 -8.05 -3.27
N GLN A 150 -11.57 -8.49 -3.55
CA GLN A 150 -10.36 -7.67 -3.40
C GLN A 150 -10.19 -6.73 -4.60
N TYR A 151 -10.12 -5.42 -4.35
CA TYR A 151 -9.94 -4.39 -5.36
C TYR A 151 -8.66 -3.57 -5.18
N ALA A 152 -8.08 -3.57 -3.98
CA ALA A 152 -6.82 -2.87 -3.71
C ALA A 152 -5.93 -3.71 -2.81
N LEU A 153 -4.61 -3.49 -2.90
CA LEU A 153 -3.62 -4.09 -1.99
C LEU A 153 -2.98 -2.98 -1.16
N PRO A 154 -2.79 -3.18 0.15
CA PRO A 154 -2.14 -2.20 0.99
C PRO A 154 -0.64 -2.13 0.67
N TYR A 155 -0.12 -0.92 0.48
CA TYR A 155 1.31 -0.68 0.32
C TYR A 155 1.98 -0.26 1.64
N GLU A 156 1.19 0.25 2.57
CA GLU A 156 1.63 0.61 3.92
C GLU A 156 0.56 0.26 4.96
N SER A 157 0.96 0.18 6.21
CA SER A 157 0.06 0.01 7.34
C SER A 157 0.51 0.92 8.49
N VAL A 158 -0.35 1.85 8.87
CA VAL A 158 -0.09 2.78 9.97
C VAL A 158 -1.00 2.45 11.14
N PRO A 159 -0.54 1.63 12.11
CA PRO A 159 -1.36 1.28 13.26
C PRO A 159 -1.49 2.47 14.22
N THR A 160 -2.69 2.71 14.71
CA THR A 160 -2.89 3.59 15.86
C THR A 160 -2.58 2.80 17.12
N LEU A 161 -1.60 3.28 17.88
CA LEU A 161 -1.14 2.61 19.09
C LEU A 161 -1.34 3.51 20.31
N MET A 162 -1.72 2.90 21.42
CA MET A 162 -1.75 3.56 22.73
C MET A 162 -0.47 3.21 23.50
N LEU A 163 0.28 4.23 23.87
CA LEU A 163 1.45 4.08 24.73
C LEU A 163 1.02 4.10 26.20
N VAL A 164 1.49 3.14 26.97
CA VAL A 164 1.15 3.01 28.40
C VAL A 164 2.37 3.26 29.26
N ASN A 165 2.25 4.22 30.18
CA ASN A 165 3.28 4.46 31.22
C ASN A 165 3.21 3.38 32.30
N LYS A 166 3.99 2.32 32.11
CA LYS A 166 4.05 1.19 33.06
C LYS A 166 4.53 1.61 34.48
N THR A 167 5.40 2.60 34.56
CA THR A 167 5.91 3.09 35.87
C THR A 167 4.81 3.77 36.64
N LEU A 168 3.98 4.58 35.98
CA LEU A 168 2.85 5.23 36.57
C LEU A 168 1.80 4.22 37.04
N LEU A 169 1.43 3.25 36.22
CA LEU A 169 0.50 2.19 36.62
C LEU A 169 0.99 1.43 37.85
N LYS A 170 2.30 1.12 37.91
CA LYS A 170 2.90 0.45 39.08
C LYS A 170 2.85 1.33 40.32
N LYS A 171 3.17 2.62 40.20
CA LYS A 171 3.07 3.60 41.29
C LYS A 171 1.66 3.65 41.89
N GLU A 172 0.65 3.61 41.01
CA GLU A 172 -0.76 3.67 41.37
C GLU A 172 -1.39 2.32 41.74
N HIS A 173 -0.57 1.26 41.83
CA HIS A 173 -1.04 -0.10 42.11
C HIS A 173 -2.11 -0.59 41.13
N ILE A 174 -2.01 -0.20 39.84
CA ILE A 174 -2.90 -0.60 38.78
C ILE A 174 -2.22 -1.71 37.97
N LYS A 175 -2.93 -2.81 37.82
CA LYS A 175 -2.47 -3.92 36.95
C LYS A 175 -2.45 -3.47 35.51
N MET A 176 -1.39 -3.82 34.77
CA MET A 176 -1.32 -3.61 33.33
C MET A 176 -2.52 -4.25 32.63
N PRO A 177 -3.29 -3.50 31.82
CA PRO A 177 -4.42 -4.08 31.07
C PRO A 177 -3.93 -5.17 30.12
N GLY A 178 -4.76 -6.19 29.92
CA GLY A 178 -4.53 -7.27 28.96
C GLY A 178 -5.00 -6.90 27.55
N ASN A 179 -4.91 -7.87 26.65
CA ASN A 179 -5.27 -7.63 25.23
C ASN A 179 -6.78 -7.45 24.97
N HIS A 180 -7.63 -7.74 25.96
CA HIS A 180 -9.09 -7.68 25.85
C HIS A 180 -9.72 -6.61 26.76
N TRP A 181 -8.95 -5.55 27.06
CA TRP A 181 -9.48 -4.44 27.85
C TRP A 181 -10.51 -3.64 27.05
N THR A 182 -11.45 -3.03 27.78
CA THR A 182 -12.56 -2.27 27.21
C THR A 182 -12.34 -0.78 27.42
N TRP A 183 -13.18 0.03 26.79
CA TRP A 183 -13.22 1.47 27.06
C TRP A 183 -13.59 1.79 28.52
N ASP A 184 -14.44 0.98 29.14
CA ASP A 184 -14.76 1.11 30.56
C ASP A 184 -13.55 0.85 31.45
N ASP A 185 -12.72 -0.12 31.09
CA ASP A 185 -11.47 -0.38 31.79
C ASP A 185 -10.50 0.79 31.64
N PHE A 186 -10.39 1.33 30.44
CA PHE A 186 -9.60 2.53 30.16
C PHE A 186 -10.06 3.70 31.02
N TYR A 187 -11.37 3.98 31.04
CA TYR A 187 -11.96 5.05 31.82
C TYR A 187 -11.65 4.91 33.33
N LYS A 188 -11.90 3.74 33.88
CA LYS A 188 -11.61 3.46 35.29
C LYS A 188 -10.12 3.66 35.65
N ILE A 189 -9.24 3.28 34.72
CA ILE A 189 -7.80 3.52 34.88
C ILE A 189 -7.51 5.01 34.86
N CYS A 190 -8.04 5.76 33.91
CA CYS A 190 -7.85 7.20 33.79
C CYS A 190 -8.36 7.95 35.04
N GLN A 191 -9.58 7.63 35.50
CA GLN A 191 -10.13 8.22 36.74
C GLN A 191 -9.24 7.96 37.95
N LYS A 192 -8.72 6.73 38.07
CA LYS A 192 -7.87 6.36 39.22
C LYS A 192 -6.51 7.02 39.18
N VAL A 193 -5.99 7.28 37.97
CA VAL A 193 -4.66 7.89 37.79
C VAL A 193 -4.72 9.41 37.89
N THR A 194 -5.82 10.04 37.45
CA THR A 194 -5.98 11.50 37.42
C THR A 194 -6.18 12.01 38.85
N LYS A 195 -5.25 12.81 39.34
CA LYS A 195 -5.30 13.36 40.70
C LYS A 195 -4.34 14.51 40.92
N ASP A 196 -4.58 15.24 41.98
CA ASP A 196 -3.66 16.16 42.61
C ASP A 196 -2.70 15.34 43.51
N THR A 197 -1.39 15.39 43.24
CA THR A 197 -0.38 14.59 43.95
C THR A 197 0.36 15.38 45.01
N ASP A 198 0.31 16.72 44.98
CA ASP A 198 0.97 17.59 45.92
C ASP A 198 0.02 18.31 46.89
N GLY A 199 -1.30 18.23 46.65
CA GLY A 199 -2.34 18.76 47.54
C GLY A 199 -2.58 20.25 47.36
N ASP A 200 -2.19 20.87 46.27
CA ASP A 200 -2.39 22.30 46.00
C ASP A 200 -3.79 22.64 45.47
N GLY A 201 -4.63 21.62 45.23
CA GLY A 201 -5.99 21.74 44.70
C GLY A 201 -6.06 21.74 43.20
N ARG A 202 -4.97 21.48 42.51
CA ARG A 202 -4.90 21.36 41.03
C ARG A 202 -4.48 19.96 40.65
N LEU A 203 -5.05 19.47 39.55
CA LEU A 203 -4.64 18.19 38.98
C LEU A 203 -3.26 18.34 38.32
N ASP A 204 -2.30 17.51 38.73
CA ASP A 204 -0.93 17.46 38.21
C ASP A 204 -0.54 16.08 37.63
N GLN A 205 -1.39 15.06 37.81
CA GLN A 205 -1.26 13.75 37.24
C GLN A 205 -2.51 13.41 36.42
N PHE A 206 -2.34 12.98 35.18
CA PHE A 206 -3.45 12.73 34.26
C PHE A 206 -3.43 11.31 33.72
N GLY A 207 -4.62 10.72 33.56
CA GLY A 207 -4.80 9.36 33.04
C GLY A 207 -4.51 9.22 31.57
N VAL A 208 -4.70 10.30 30.81
CA VAL A 208 -4.45 10.35 29.37
C VAL A 208 -3.89 11.72 28.98
N TYR A 209 -3.01 11.72 27.99
CA TYR A 209 -2.41 12.94 27.46
C TYR A 209 -2.52 12.96 25.93
N ASN A 210 -2.84 14.13 25.38
CA ASN A 210 -2.84 14.43 23.94
C ASN A 210 -3.68 13.45 23.09
N TYR A 211 -4.81 13.00 23.62
CA TYR A 211 -5.76 12.22 22.85
C TYR A 211 -6.57 13.16 21.95
N LYS A 212 -6.06 13.43 20.75
CA LYS A 212 -6.81 14.13 19.70
C LYS A 212 -7.02 13.16 18.55
N TRP A 213 -8.26 12.85 18.26
CA TRP A 213 -8.64 12.10 17.08
C TRP A 213 -9.35 13.04 16.12
N ASN A 214 -8.72 13.35 14.99
CA ASN A 214 -9.28 14.26 13.99
C ASN A 214 -10.09 13.55 12.91
N ASP A 215 -10.22 12.23 12.99
CA ASP A 215 -10.92 11.45 11.98
C ASP A 215 -12.37 11.19 12.42
N ALA A 216 -13.32 11.94 11.82
CA ALA A 216 -14.75 11.83 12.09
C ALA A 216 -15.36 10.47 11.67
N THR A 217 -14.60 9.65 10.96
CA THR A 217 -15.09 8.38 10.38
C THR A 217 -14.88 7.17 11.30
N THR A 218 -14.09 7.34 12.38
CA THR A 218 -13.79 6.24 13.29
C THR A 218 -14.84 6.15 14.41
N PRO A 219 -15.30 4.93 14.79
CA PRO A 219 -16.23 4.75 15.91
C PRO A 219 -15.79 5.38 17.24
N GLY A 220 -14.49 5.71 17.37
CA GLY A 220 -13.92 6.43 18.52
C GLY A 220 -14.25 7.93 18.55
N SER A 221 -14.74 8.54 17.47
CA SER A 221 -15.11 9.95 17.45
C SER A 221 -16.33 10.27 18.35
N LEU A 222 -17.11 9.24 18.68
CA LEU A 222 -18.21 9.34 19.65
C LEU A 222 -17.76 9.43 21.11
N ILE A 223 -16.45 9.29 21.37
CA ILE A 223 -15.87 9.26 22.71
C ILE A 223 -15.29 10.62 23.09
N SER A 224 -15.24 11.58 22.17
CA SER A 224 -14.55 12.84 22.37
C SER A 224 -15.22 13.83 23.33
N ALA A 225 -16.50 13.67 23.65
CA ALA A 225 -17.22 14.68 24.42
C ALA A 225 -17.18 14.52 25.97
N PRO A 226 -17.24 13.31 26.56
CA PRO A 226 -17.28 13.19 28.03
C PRO A 226 -15.93 13.03 28.73
N TRP A 227 -14.83 12.91 27.99
CA TRP A 227 -13.55 12.45 28.55
C TRP A 227 -12.52 13.57 28.79
N LEU A 228 -12.80 14.77 28.29
CA LEU A 228 -11.93 15.93 28.43
C LEU A 228 -12.15 16.70 29.74
N ASP A 229 -13.19 16.34 30.49
CA ASP A 229 -13.54 16.98 31.77
C ASP A 229 -13.15 16.11 32.98
N CYS A 230 -12.19 15.17 32.80
CA CYS A 230 -11.60 14.40 33.88
C CYS A 230 -10.23 14.92 34.25
#